data_d2a8cbb99f173f5a42d819ff8590c87b
#
_entry.id   d2a8cbb99f173f5a42d819ff8590c87b
#
_cell.length_a   1.000
_cell.length_b   1.000
_cell.length_c   1.000
_cell.angle_alpha   90.00
_cell.angle_beta   90.00
_cell.angle_gamma   90.00
#
_symmetry.space_group_name_H-M   'P 1'
#
loop_
_entity.id
_entity.type
_entity.pdbx_description
1 polymer ?
#
loop_
_entity_poly.entity_id
_entity_poly.type
_entity_poly.pdbx_seq_one_letter_code
_entity_poly.pdbx_strand_id
1 'polypeptide(L)'
;KNNGTNSVSSVTINYLIDTTPYNYVWNGLIAPSATTIIDLPTATLTRGVHSMNVTTTITNDAYPDNNSGLTQFYVNDTGSVGIINPFTNTSDALISYNEGGTTSQWVRGIRTGGTMDSAGNTVYTTNLLGNYPDLTKSYIVSQCYNLSNVVNPTISFDMKFDLEANWDVVYVEYSTDFGANWTVLGEQGPTWYNSNRTEATAGNDCYNCPGAQWTGTDTTLKTYTYPLNALNSQTNVIFRIVFHSDESANQLGVNIDNFVITGTLSNQNFELQNIVLYPNPSKGIFNIALGTIEPSTIDVYDVTGKIVWSRKDFTVSNSEVVLDLSPVAQGIYFVKISANNQSTVKRIIKE
;
A
#
# COMPACT_ATOMS: atom_id res chain seq x y z
N LYS A 1 -8.19 26.84 9.27
CA LYS A 1 -8.30 28.14 8.62
C LYS A 1 -8.77 29.19 9.63
N ASN A 2 -8.14 30.36 9.65
CA ASN A 2 -8.61 31.51 10.44
C ASN A 2 -9.64 32.31 9.62
N ASN A 3 -10.92 32.21 9.97
CA ASN A 3 -11.99 32.98 9.31
C ASN A 3 -12.25 34.34 9.97
N GLY A 4 -11.54 34.67 11.06
CA GLY A 4 -11.66 35.94 11.78
C GLY A 4 -10.86 37.07 11.16
N THR A 5 -11.01 38.25 11.74
CA THR A 5 -10.32 39.50 11.33
C THR A 5 -9.01 39.73 12.07
N ASN A 6 -8.76 38.97 13.14
CA ASN A 6 -7.54 39.05 13.95
C ASN A 6 -6.64 37.86 13.73
N SER A 7 -5.33 38.04 13.88
CA SER A 7 -4.38 36.93 13.84
C SER A 7 -4.54 36.02 15.06
N VAL A 8 -4.39 34.73 14.85
CA VAL A 8 -4.42 33.69 15.88
C VAL A 8 -2.99 33.22 16.17
N SER A 9 -2.57 33.29 17.44
CA SER A 9 -1.21 32.93 17.87
C SER A 9 -1.13 31.62 18.64
N SER A 10 -2.25 31.11 19.14
CA SER A 10 -2.33 29.82 19.84
C SER A 10 -3.68 29.20 19.64
N VAL A 11 -3.69 27.87 19.45
CA VAL A 11 -4.89 27.02 19.31
C VAL A 11 -4.74 25.83 20.21
N THR A 12 -5.69 25.58 21.08
CA THR A 12 -5.80 24.29 21.79
C THR A 12 -6.61 23.33 20.94
N ILE A 13 -6.03 22.20 20.61
CA ILE A 13 -6.63 21.16 19.79
C ILE A 13 -6.90 19.96 20.70
N ASN A 14 -8.18 19.70 20.98
CA ASN A 14 -8.63 18.51 21.66
C ASN A 14 -9.13 17.52 20.62
N TYR A 15 -8.69 16.29 20.68
CA TYR A 15 -9.15 15.28 19.74
C TYR A 15 -9.31 13.92 20.38
N LEU A 16 -10.29 13.19 19.88
CA LEU A 16 -10.54 11.78 20.23
C LEU A 16 -10.13 10.94 19.03
N ILE A 17 -9.31 9.91 19.22
CA ILE A 17 -9.17 8.83 18.27
C ILE A 17 -9.92 7.64 18.85
N ASP A 18 -10.99 7.24 18.19
CA ASP A 18 -12.02 6.35 18.72
C ASP A 18 -12.55 6.87 20.06
N THR A 19 -12.14 6.27 21.18
CA THR A 19 -12.51 6.69 22.53
C THR A 19 -11.35 7.29 23.33
N THR A 20 -10.14 7.32 22.77
CA THR A 20 -8.94 7.80 23.47
C THR A 20 -8.77 9.31 23.29
N PRO A 21 -8.75 10.09 24.38
CA PRO A 21 -8.60 11.54 24.29
C PRO A 21 -7.14 11.94 24.20
N TYR A 22 -6.90 12.99 23.40
CA TYR A 22 -5.62 13.67 23.23
C TYR A 22 -5.81 15.16 23.32
N ASN A 23 -4.74 15.86 23.69
CA ASN A 23 -4.69 17.32 23.73
C ASN A 23 -3.36 17.82 23.14
N TYR A 24 -3.41 18.84 22.31
CA TYR A 24 -2.23 19.49 21.76
C TYR A 24 -2.43 21.00 21.73
N VAL A 25 -1.45 21.76 22.22
CA VAL A 25 -1.44 23.22 22.13
C VAL A 25 -0.47 23.64 21.06
N TRP A 26 -1.01 24.16 19.97
CA TRP A 26 -0.20 24.75 18.90
C TRP A 26 0.06 26.22 19.16
N ASN A 27 1.31 26.66 18.94
CA ASN A 27 1.71 28.03 19.02
C ASN A 27 2.38 28.48 17.70
N GLY A 28 1.92 29.59 17.14
CA GLY A 28 2.39 30.09 15.85
C GLY A 28 1.64 31.35 15.47
N LEU A 29 1.51 31.62 14.17
CA LEU A 29 0.76 32.77 13.68
C LEU A 29 -0.09 32.38 12.48
N ILE A 30 -1.41 32.49 12.59
CA ILE A 30 -2.35 32.33 11.47
C ILE A 30 -2.99 33.72 11.23
N ALA A 31 -2.59 34.38 10.14
CA ALA A 31 -3.16 35.68 9.77
C ALA A 31 -4.66 35.54 9.42
N PRO A 32 -5.42 36.67 9.42
CA PRO A 32 -6.79 36.68 8.94
C PRO A 32 -6.93 36.02 7.56
N SER A 33 -7.94 35.18 7.37
CA SER A 33 -8.24 34.40 6.15
C SER A 33 -7.19 33.34 5.76
N ALA A 34 -6.07 33.26 6.47
CA ALA A 34 -5.02 32.27 6.19
C ALA A 34 -5.41 30.85 6.67
N THR A 35 -4.77 29.85 6.04
CA THR A 35 -4.84 28.43 6.42
C THR A 35 -3.45 27.97 6.81
N THR A 36 -3.34 27.12 7.84
CA THR A 36 -2.11 26.41 8.17
C THR A 36 -2.41 24.94 8.40
N ILE A 37 -1.44 24.07 8.10
CA ILE A 37 -1.46 22.66 8.46
C ILE A 37 -0.73 22.52 9.79
N ILE A 38 -1.31 21.76 10.70
CA ILE A 38 -0.75 21.49 12.03
C ILE A 38 -0.58 19.99 12.15
N ASP A 39 0.66 19.54 12.28
CA ASP A 39 0.98 18.16 12.56
C ASP A 39 0.71 17.86 14.03
N LEU A 40 -0.15 16.87 14.27
CA LEU A 40 -0.44 16.40 15.61
C LEU A 40 0.61 15.38 16.06
N PRO A 41 0.83 15.23 17.38
CA PRO A 41 1.71 14.17 17.90
C PRO A 41 1.30 12.79 17.40
N THR A 42 2.30 11.94 17.14
CA THR A 42 2.07 10.57 16.69
C THR A 42 1.36 9.74 17.75
N ALA A 43 0.36 8.96 17.32
CA ALA A 43 -0.34 7.96 18.14
C ALA A 43 -0.05 6.56 17.59
N THR A 44 0.12 5.58 18.49
CA THR A 44 0.22 4.17 18.10
C THR A 44 -1.19 3.59 18.03
N LEU A 45 -1.60 3.17 16.84
CA LEU A 45 -2.92 2.62 16.57
C LEU A 45 -2.79 1.20 16.00
N THR A 46 -3.81 0.39 16.24
CA THR A 46 -3.91 -0.95 15.63
C THR A 46 -4.32 -0.84 14.16
N ARG A 47 -4.08 -1.88 13.37
CA ARG A 47 -4.61 -1.97 12.01
C ARG A 47 -6.14 -1.98 12.04
N GLY A 48 -6.77 -1.18 11.21
CA GLY A 48 -8.24 -1.09 11.13
C GLY A 48 -8.73 0.32 10.82
N VAL A 49 -10.05 0.49 10.85
CA VAL A 49 -10.71 1.79 10.70
C VAL A 49 -10.78 2.49 12.05
N HIS A 50 -10.45 3.77 12.04
CA HIS A 50 -10.50 4.64 13.21
C HIS A 50 -11.32 5.88 12.90
N SER A 51 -11.97 6.41 13.92
CA SER A 51 -12.65 7.70 13.88
C SER A 51 -11.80 8.76 14.57
N MET A 52 -11.79 9.97 14.05
CA MET A 52 -11.15 11.11 14.69
C MET A 52 -12.14 12.25 14.80
N ASN A 53 -12.44 12.66 16.02
CA ASN A 53 -13.23 13.85 16.33
C ASN A 53 -12.30 14.91 16.88
N VAL A 54 -12.27 16.07 16.25
CA VAL A 54 -11.38 17.18 16.61
C VAL A 54 -12.21 18.39 17.04
N THR A 55 -11.81 19.05 18.12
CA THR A 55 -12.36 20.32 18.53
C THR A 55 -11.22 21.31 18.81
N THR A 56 -11.29 22.46 18.18
CA THR A 56 -10.33 23.56 18.42
C THR A 56 -10.90 24.57 19.39
N THR A 57 -10.04 25.13 20.25
CA THR A 57 -10.41 26.17 21.17
C THR A 57 -9.43 27.34 21.05
N ILE A 58 -9.98 28.54 20.87
CA ILE A 58 -9.23 29.80 20.78
C ILE A 58 -9.86 30.78 21.74
N THR A 59 -9.04 31.61 22.40
CA THR A 59 -9.54 32.66 23.28
C THR A 59 -10.32 33.71 22.47
N ASN A 60 -11.53 34.04 22.92
CA ASN A 60 -12.44 35.04 22.29
C ASN A 60 -12.91 34.63 20.86
N ASP A 61 -13.14 33.33 20.65
CA ASP A 61 -13.75 32.86 19.40
C ASP A 61 -15.20 33.37 19.30
N ALA A 62 -15.51 34.04 18.18
CA ALA A 62 -16.84 34.60 17.92
C ALA A 62 -17.81 33.52 17.31
N TYR A 63 -17.30 32.41 16.81
CA TYR A 63 -18.10 31.39 16.12
C TYR A 63 -17.67 29.98 16.51
N PRO A 64 -17.95 29.51 17.72
CA PRO A 64 -17.50 28.20 18.22
C PRO A 64 -18.10 26.98 17.44
N ASP A 65 -19.20 27.18 16.72
CA ASP A 65 -19.87 26.12 15.98
C ASP A 65 -19.03 25.58 14.79
N ASN A 66 -18.03 26.30 14.35
CA ASN A 66 -17.12 25.88 13.27
C ASN A 66 -15.82 25.23 13.77
N ASN A 67 -15.70 25.01 15.07
CA ASN A 67 -14.48 24.53 15.73
C ASN A 67 -14.33 23.01 15.76
N SER A 68 -15.33 22.26 15.32
CA SER A 68 -15.30 20.81 15.38
C SER A 68 -15.28 20.18 13.99
N GLY A 69 -14.67 19.02 13.90
CA GLY A 69 -14.64 18.18 12.70
C GLY A 69 -14.57 16.71 13.07
N LEU A 70 -15.24 15.87 12.25
CA LEU A 70 -15.21 14.43 12.34
C LEU A 70 -14.66 13.87 11.05
N THR A 71 -13.75 12.91 11.13
CA THR A 71 -13.26 12.14 9.99
C THR A 71 -13.06 10.70 10.36
N GLN A 72 -13.00 9.83 9.35
CA GLN A 72 -12.57 8.45 9.47
C GLN A 72 -11.29 8.25 8.66
N PHE A 73 -10.42 7.40 9.14
CA PHE A 73 -9.20 6.98 8.46
C PHE A 73 -8.91 5.51 8.80
N TYR A 74 -8.03 4.87 8.08
CA TYR A 74 -7.58 3.53 8.43
C TYR A 74 -6.06 3.47 8.60
N VAL A 75 -5.65 2.65 9.56
CA VAL A 75 -4.25 2.26 9.75
C VAL A 75 -4.02 0.93 9.07
N ASN A 76 -3.04 0.86 8.21
CA ASN A 76 -2.73 -0.32 7.42
C ASN A 76 -1.32 -0.85 7.73
N ASP A 77 -1.02 -2.06 7.28
CA ASP A 77 0.26 -2.73 7.43
C ASP A 77 0.81 -3.17 6.06
N THR A 78 2.03 -3.70 6.08
CA THR A 78 2.71 -4.16 4.87
C THR A 78 2.32 -5.60 4.55
N GLY A 79 1.88 -5.83 3.31
CA GLY A 79 1.60 -7.14 2.75
C GLY A 79 2.83 -7.82 2.17
N SER A 80 2.81 -9.14 2.15
CA SER A 80 3.87 -9.97 1.56
C SER A 80 3.42 -10.53 0.22
N VAL A 81 4.26 -10.37 -0.81
CA VAL A 81 4.04 -10.97 -2.13
C VAL A 81 4.22 -12.49 -2.06
N GLY A 82 3.35 -13.24 -2.74
CA GLY A 82 3.36 -14.70 -2.78
C GLY A 82 2.64 -15.39 -1.63
N ILE A 83 2.08 -14.64 -0.68
CA ILE A 83 1.31 -15.20 0.44
C ILE A 83 -0.17 -15.12 0.12
N ILE A 84 -0.82 -16.30 0.03
CA ILE A 84 -2.27 -16.41 -0.13
C ILE A 84 -2.93 -16.05 1.19
N ASN A 85 -3.91 -15.17 1.12
CA ASN A 85 -4.76 -14.82 2.26
C ASN A 85 -6.11 -15.55 2.15
N PRO A 86 -6.31 -16.66 2.87
CA PRO A 86 -7.54 -17.45 2.84
C PRO A 86 -8.58 -16.96 3.86
N PHE A 87 -8.34 -15.85 4.51
CA PHE A 87 -9.21 -15.24 5.52
C PHE A 87 -9.57 -16.12 6.72
N THR A 88 -8.85 -17.21 6.95
CA THR A 88 -9.14 -18.15 8.04
C THR A 88 -8.81 -17.60 9.42
N ASN A 89 -7.74 -16.79 9.51
CA ASN A 89 -7.31 -16.16 10.75
C ASN A 89 -7.76 -14.70 10.83
N THR A 90 -7.89 -14.15 12.02
CA THR A 90 -8.21 -12.72 12.20
C THR A 90 -7.07 -11.80 11.76
N SER A 91 -5.82 -12.27 11.79
CA SER A 91 -4.66 -11.58 11.24
C SER A 91 -4.72 -11.41 9.72
N ASP A 92 -5.48 -12.28 9.03
CA ASP A 92 -5.65 -12.27 7.59
C ASP A 92 -6.78 -11.33 7.14
N ALA A 93 -7.50 -10.73 8.09
CA ALA A 93 -8.64 -9.88 7.80
C ALA A 93 -8.24 -8.66 6.98
N LEU A 94 -9.00 -8.37 5.92
CA LEU A 94 -8.96 -7.11 5.20
C LEU A 94 -9.62 -6.01 6.03
N ILE A 95 -9.33 -4.74 5.75
CA ILE A 95 -10.01 -3.63 6.40
C ILE A 95 -11.33 -3.41 5.68
N SER A 96 -12.45 -3.54 6.41
CA SER A 96 -13.81 -3.38 5.86
C SER A 96 -14.45 -2.09 6.37
N TYR A 97 -15.03 -1.29 5.47
CA TYR A 97 -15.79 -0.09 5.81
C TYR A 97 -16.82 0.27 4.74
N ASN A 98 -17.78 1.10 5.10
CA ASN A 98 -18.82 1.60 4.20
C ASN A 98 -18.61 3.08 3.88
N GLU A 99 -19.01 3.50 2.70
CA GLU A 99 -19.11 4.91 2.37
C GLU A 99 -20.36 5.55 3.00
N GLY A 100 -20.19 6.79 3.49
CA GLY A 100 -21.34 7.62 3.89
C GLY A 100 -22.15 7.11 5.10
N GLY A 101 -21.65 6.15 5.85
CA GLY A 101 -22.34 5.64 7.05
C GLY A 101 -23.47 4.66 6.74
N THR A 102 -23.45 3.97 5.63
CA THR A 102 -24.37 2.85 5.33
C THR A 102 -24.29 1.78 6.41
N THR A 103 -25.38 1.05 6.61
CA THR A 103 -25.49 0.06 7.68
C THR A 103 -24.92 -1.31 7.33
N SER A 104 -24.54 -1.52 6.09
CA SER A 104 -23.98 -2.79 5.60
C SER A 104 -22.52 -2.63 5.23
N GLN A 105 -21.78 -3.71 5.41
CA GLN A 105 -20.38 -3.79 5.04
C GLN A 105 -20.03 -5.22 4.64
N TRP A 106 -18.91 -5.41 3.98
CA TRP A 106 -18.35 -6.71 3.77
C TRP A 106 -18.17 -7.44 5.12
N VAL A 107 -18.68 -8.65 5.20
CA VAL A 107 -18.62 -9.48 6.41
C VAL A 107 -17.68 -10.65 6.15
N ARG A 108 -16.77 -10.90 7.08
CA ARG A 108 -15.89 -12.07 7.08
C ARG A 108 -16.56 -13.21 7.85
N GLY A 109 -16.72 -14.38 7.23
CA GLY A 109 -17.31 -15.54 7.88
C GLY A 109 -17.60 -16.70 6.94
N ILE A 110 -18.23 -17.75 7.47
CA ILE A 110 -18.70 -18.89 6.68
C ILE A 110 -20.12 -18.57 6.20
N ARG A 111 -20.30 -18.51 4.89
CA ARG A 111 -21.61 -18.37 4.29
C ARG A 111 -22.22 -19.75 4.05
N THR A 112 -23.45 -19.95 4.50
CA THR A 112 -24.14 -21.23 4.41
C THR A 112 -25.39 -21.15 3.54
N GLY A 113 -25.61 -22.23 2.77
CA GLY A 113 -26.85 -22.45 2.01
C GLY A 113 -26.89 -21.80 0.63
N GLY A 114 -27.61 -22.46 -0.27
CA GLY A 114 -27.83 -22.01 -1.65
C GLY A 114 -26.59 -22.04 -2.54
N THR A 115 -26.67 -21.33 -3.67
CA THR A 115 -25.60 -21.24 -4.66
C THR A 115 -24.37 -20.48 -4.16
N MET A 116 -24.55 -19.64 -3.12
CA MET A 116 -23.47 -18.85 -2.52
C MET A 116 -22.85 -19.51 -1.27
N ASP A 117 -23.17 -20.77 -0.98
CA ASP A 117 -22.53 -21.52 0.11
C ASP A 117 -20.99 -21.56 -0.05
N SER A 118 -20.25 -21.25 1.00
CA SER A 118 -18.78 -21.19 0.97
C SER A 118 -18.11 -22.54 1.24
N ALA A 119 -18.90 -23.63 1.30
CA ALA A 119 -18.42 -25.00 1.56
C ALA A 119 -17.57 -25.14 2.84
N GLY A 120 -17.91 -24.36 3.87
CA GLY A 120 -17.20 -24.35 5.14
C GLY A 120 -15.98 -23.40 5.19
N ASN A 121 -15.62 -22.75 4.07
CA ASN A 121 -14.53 -21.77 4.05
C ASN A 121 -14.96 -20.43 4.60
N THR A 122 -14.05 -19.77 5.31
CA THR A 122 -14.21 -18.37 5.67
C THR A 122 -13.96 -17.50 4.44
N VAL A 123 -14.92 -16.66 4.09
CA VAL A 123 -14.88 -15.76 2.94
C VAL A 123 -15.18 -14.33 3.37
N TYR A 124 -14.86 -13.35 2.54
CA TYR A 124 -15.53 -12.06 2.57
C TYR A 124 -16.78 -12.14 1.71
N THR A 125 -17.92 -11.75 2.28
CA THR A 125 -19.21 -11.75 1.59
C THR A 125 -19.98 -10.47 1.89
N THR A 126 -20.85 -10.07 0.98
CA THR A 126 -21.74 -8.90 1.17
C THR A 126 -22.89 -9.18 2.14
N ASN A 127 -23.18 -10.43 2.43
CA ASN A 127 -24.08 -10.87 3.50
C ASN A 127 -23.81 -12.35 3.82
N LEU A 128 -23.82 -12.74 5.09
CA LEU A 128 -23.71 -14.14 5.51
C LEU A 128 -24.98 -14.96 5.28
N LEU A 129 -26.14 -14.31 5.32
CA LEU A 129 -27.47 -14.94 5.18
C LEU A 129 -28.38 -14.05 4.35
N GLY A 130 -28.92 -14.58 3.24
CA GLY A 130 -29.87 -13.86 2.39
C GLY A 130 -29.21 -12.89 1.40
N ASN A 131 -29.95 -11.88 0.99
CA ASN A 131 -29.54 -10.91 -0.01
C ASN A 131 -28.71 -9.77 0.59
N TYR A 132 -27.90 -9.10 -0.25
CA TYR A 132 -27.24 -7.85 0.14
C TYR A 132 -28.30 -6.73 0.29
N PRO A 133 -28.02 -5.67 1.04
CA PRO A 133 -28.90 -4.51 1.14
C PRO A 133 -28.79 -3.58 -0.07
N ASP A 134 -29.85 -2.81 -0.32
CA ASP A 134 -29.88 -1.73 -1.28
C ASP A 134 -29.01 -0.54 -0.83
N LEU A 135 -28.71 0.39 -1.71
CA LEU A 135 -28.03 1.66 -1.47
C LEU A 135 -26.72 1.49 -0.67
N THR A 136 -25.98 0.45 -0.99
CA THR A 136 -24.74 0.12 -0.29
C THR A 136 -23.53 0.35 -1.16
N LYS A 137 -22.56 1.16 -0.67
CA LYS A 137 -21.23 1.21 -1.22
C LYS A 137 -20.22 0.85 -0.14
N SER A 138 -19.57 -0.28 -0.31
CA SER A 138 -18.80 -0.96 0.71
C SER A 138 -17.47 -1.43 0.17
N TYR A 139 -16.43 -1.39 1.01
CA TYR A 139 -15.04 -1.63 0.62
C TYR A 139 -14.40 -2.67 1.50
N ILE A 140 -13.56 -3.53 0.91
CA ILE A 140 -12.53 -4.29 1.62
C ILE A 140 -11.16 -3.89 1.08
N VAL A 141 -10.26 -3.50 1.97
CA VAL A 141 -8.94 -2.93 1.65
C VAL A 141 -7.85 -3.91 2.02
N SER A 142 -6.97 -4.17 1.07
CA SER A 142 -5.80 -5.03 1.24
C SER A 142 -4.74 -4.36 2.09
N GLN A 143 -3.73 -5.14 2.47
CA GLN A 143 -2.45 -4.61 2.95
C GLN A 143 -1.78 -3.75 1.88
N CYS A 144 -0.75 -2.99 2.29
CA CYS A 144 0.08 -2.17 1.40
C CYS A 144 1.24 -3.00 0.83
N TYR A 145 1.38 -3.08 -0.48
CA TYR A 145 2.39 -3.87 -1.16
C TYR A 145 3.47 -2.99 -1.79
N ASN A 146 4.73 -3.40 -1.63
CA ASN A 146 5.85 -2.85 -2.38
C ASN A 146 6.09 -3.73 -3.62
N LEU A 147 5.83 -3.19 -4.81
CA LEU A 147 5.98 -3.90 -6.08
C LEU A 147 7.25 -3.51 -6.83
N SER A 148 8.07 -2.58 -6.31
CA SER A 148 9.25 -2.04 -7.01
C SER A 148 10.33 -3.07 -7.37
N ASN A 149 10.33 -4.21 -6.68
CA ASN A 149 11.25 -5.31 -6.91
C ASN A 149 10.53 -6.61 -7.29
N VAL A 150 9.31 -6.51 -7.83
CA VAL A 150 8.51 -7.67 -8.21
C VAL A 150 8.41 -7.76 -9.73
N VAL A 151 8.86 -8.86 -10.30
CA VAL A 151 8.77 -9.15 -11.73
C VAL A 151 7.44 -9.84 -12.01
N ASN A 152 6.72 -9.35 -13.02
CA ASN A 152 5.40 -9.84 -13.42
C ASN A 152 4.42 -9.93 -12.23
N PRO A 153 4.22 -8.84 -11.46
CA PRO A 153 3.27 -8.84 -10.37
C PRO A 153 1.85 -9.06 -10.90
N THR A 154 1.06 -9.84 -10.16
CA THR A 154 -0.32 -10.19 -10.52
C THR A 154 -1.17 -10.19 -9.26
N ILE A 155 -2.36 -9.59 -9.32
CA ILE A 155 -3.41 -9.76 -8.31
C ILE A 155 -4.27 -10.96 -8.67
N SER A 156 -4.64 -11.75 -7.67
CA SER A 156 -5.54 -12.88 -7.84
C SER A 156 -6.42 -13.08 -6.61
N PHE A 157 -7.64 -13.53 -6.82
CA PHE A 157 -8.56 -13.98 -5.78
C PHE A 157 -9.63 -14.90 -6.38
N ASP A 158 -10.21 -15.74 -5.55
CA ASP A 158 -11.36 -16.55 -5.91
C ASP A 158 -12.64 -15.78 -5.64
N MET A 159 -13.58 -15.80 -6.59
CA MET A 159 -14.85 -15.11 -6.43
C MET A 159 -15.98 -15.87 -7.13
N LYS A 160 -17.17 -15.76 -6.55
CA LYS A 160 -18.47 -16.02 -7.19
C LYS A 160 -19.44 -14.91 -6.77
N PHE A 161 -20.43 -14.64 -7.62
CA PHE A 161 -21.35 -13.53 -7.40
C PHE A 161 -22.73 -13.79 -8.00
N ASP A 162 -23.72 -13.14 -7.40
CA ASP A 162 -25.10 -13.09 -7.83
C ASP A 162 -25.60 -11.66 -7.56
N LEU A 163 -25.61 -10.84 -8.61
CA LEU A 163 -25.88 -9.40 -8.58
C LEU A 163 -26.98 -9.05 -9.57
N GLU A 164 -27.71 -7.98 -9.34
CA GLU A 164 -28.57 -7.43 -10.36
C GLU A 164 -27.76 -6.94 -11.56
N ALA A 165 -28.10 -7.47 -12.74
CA ALA A 165 -27.31 -7.22 -13.94
C ALA A 165 -27.37 -5.75 -14.36
N ASN A 166 -26.19 -5.10 -14.47
CA ASN A 166 -26.00 -3.70 -14.87
C ASN A 166 -26.46 -2.63 -13.86
N TRP A 167 -26.95 -3.02 -12.68
CA TRP A 167 -27.36 -2.11 -11.61
C TRP A 167 -26.42 -2.23 -10.42
N ASP A 168 -26.13 -3.46 -10.01
CA ASP A 168 -25.21 -3.74 -8.92
C ASP A 168 -23.90 -4.28 -9.43
N VAL A 169 -22.81 -3.80 -8.85
CA VAL A 169 -21.49 -4.02 -9.39
C VAL A 169 -20.45 -4.34 -8.31
N VAL A 170 -19.43 -5.13 -8.72
CA VAL A 170 -18.18 -5.28 -7.98
C VAL A 170 -17.01 -4.91 -8.88
N TYR A 171 -16.06 -4.19 -8.34
CA TYR A 171 -14.84 -3.83 -9.05
C TYR A 171 -13.65 -3.66 -8.09
N VAL A 172 -12.46 -3.61 -8.65
CA VAL A 172 -11.22 -3.40 -7.89
C VAL A 172 -10.65 -2.03 -8.22
N GLU A 173 -10.22 -1.33 -7.19
CA GLU A 173 -9.45 -0.10 -7.31
C GLU A 173 -8.08 -0.26 -6.67
N TYR A 174 -7.14 0.54 -7.11
CA TYR A 174 -5.83 0.66 -6.49
C TYR A 174 -5.49 2.12 -6.16
N SER A 175 -4.62 2.29 -5.18
CA SER A 175 -4.02 3.56 -4.78
C SER A 175 -2.51 3.39 -4.66
N THR A 176 -1.76 4.42 -5.07
CA THR A 176 -0.30 4.52 -4.89
C THR A 176 0.11 5.65 -3.95
N ASP A 177 -0.86 6.35 -3.37
CA ASP A 177 -0.71 7.51 -2.50
C ASP A 177 -1.40 7.33 -1.14
N PHE A 178 -1.29 6.12 -0.58
CA PHE A 178 -1.82 5.74 0.73
C PHE A 178 -3.35 5.86 0.86
N GLY A 179 -4.08 5.73 -0.26
CA GLY A 179 -5.54 5.79 -0.28
C GLY A 179 -6.12 7.19 -0.44
N ALA A 180 -5.29 8.19 -0.76
CA ALA A 180 -5.77 9.54 -1.03
C ALA A 180 -6.54 9.62 -2.36
N ASN A 181 -6.09 8.90 -3.39
CA ASN A 181 -6.77 8.77 -4.67
C ASN A 181 -6.88 7.30 -5.08
N TRP A 182 -7.96 6.96 -5.76
CA TRP A 182 -8.27 5.61 -6.20
C TRP A 182 -8.53 5.57 -7.69
N THR A 183 -8.02 4.53 -8.35
CA THR A 183 -8.19 4.29 -9.78
C THR A 183 -8.71 2.87 -10.00
N VAL A 184 -9.69 2.70 -10.86
CA VAL A 184 -10.20 1.36 -11.22
C VAL A 184 -9.09 0.56 -11.87
N LEU A 185 -8.91 -0.69 -11.41
CA LEU A 185 -7.86 -1.57 -11.87
C LEU A 185 -8.30 -2.38 -13.08
N GLY A 186 -7.71 -2.09 -14.22
CA GLY A 186 -7.89 -2.93 -15.40
C GLY A 186 -9.14 -2.64 -16.21
N GLU A 187 -9.43 -3.57 -17.12
CA GLU A 187 -10.50 -3.50 -18.09
C GLU A 187 -11.19 -4.86 -18.27
N GLN A 188 -12.30 -4.92 -18.99
CA GLN A 188 -12.98 -6.17 -19.31
C GLN A 188 -12.05 -7.16 -20.03
N GLY A 189 -12.05 -8.42 -19.58
CA GLY A 189 -11.21 -9.45 -20.16
C GLY A 189 -11.60 -10.88 -19.71
N PRO A 190 -11.01 -11.89 -20.30
CA PRO A 190 -11.40 -13.29 -20.07
C PRO A 190 -11.13 -13.79 -18.65
N THR A 191 -10.18 -13.19 -17.94
CA THR A 191 -9.81 -13.57 -16.57
C THR A 191 -10.08 -12.46 -15.56
N TRP A 192 -10.77 -11.40 -15.98
CA TRP A 192 -11.08 -10.24 -15.16
C TRP A 192 -12.54 -9.85 -15.33
N TYR A 193 -12.87 -8.58 -15.43
CA TYR A 193 -14.24 -8.09 -15.51
C TYR A 193 -15.07 -8.69 -16.65
N ASN A 194 -16.38 -8.85 -16.43
CA ASN A 194 -17.33 -9.31 -17.44
C ASN A 194 -18.10 -8.19 -18.14
N SER A 195 -17.90 -6.93 -17.71
CA SER A 195 -18.61 -5.76 -18.26
C SER A 195 -17.70 -4.54 -18.36
N ASN A 196 -17.87 -3.78 -19.45
CA ASN A 196 -17.24 -2.47 -19.68
C ASN A 196 -18.26 -1.35 -19.83
N ARG A 197 -19.50 -1.58 -19.42
CA ARG A 197 -20.57 -0.58 -19.48
C ARG A 197 -20.31 0.59 -18.56
N THR A 198 -20.83 1.76 -18.94
CA THR A 198 -20.81 3.00 -18.15
C THR A 198 -22.19 3.66 -18.18
N GLU A 199 -22.49 4.50 -17.24
CA GLU A 199 -23.72 5.30 -17.20
C GLU A 199 -23.84 6.27 -18.39
N ALA A 200 -22.71 6.71 -18.94
CA ALA A 200 -22.67 7.75 -19.97
C ALA A 200 -23.07 7.28 -21.37
N THR A 201 -23.21 5.96 -21.59
CA THR A 201 -23.49 5.42 -22.93
C THR A 201 -25.00 5.33 -23.18
N ALA A 202 -25.51 6.10 -24.10
CA ALA A 202 -26.95 6.07 -24.47
C ALA A 202 -27.40 4.65 -24.85
N GLY A 203 -28.49 4.17 -24.24
CA GLY A 203 -29.00 2.81 -24.39
C GLY A 203 -28.19 1.76 -23.63
N ASN A 204 -27.35 2.18 -22.74
CA ASN A 204 -26.55 1.35 -21.88
C ASN A 204 -27.04 1.49 -20.43
N ASP A 205 -28.08 0.72 -20.10
CA ASP A 205 -28.67 0.74 -18.76
C ASP A 205 -27.67 0.13 -17.77
N CYS A 206 -26.77 0.95 -17.20
CA CYS A 206 -25.80 0.55 -16.22
C CYS A 206 -25.68 1.66 -15.17
N TYR A 207 -26.18 1.39 -13.99
CA TYR A 207 -26.06 2.28 -12.83
C TYR A 207 -24.82 1.95 -12.02
N ASN A 208 -24.17 2.93 -11.41
CA ASN A 208 -22.95 2.73 -10.62
C ASN A 208 -21.76 2.09 -11.37
N CYS A 209 -21.81 1.96 -12.68
CA CYS A 209 -20.82 1.26 -13.48
C CYS A 209 -19.60 2.13 -13.81
N PRO A 210 -18.41 1.82 -13.29
CA PRO A 210 -17.19 2.59 -13.57
C PRO A 210 -16.60 2.35 -14.97
N GLY A 211 -17.15 1.39 -15.76
CA GLY A 211 -16.65 1.02 -17.09
C GLY A 211 -15.73 -0.21 -17.09
N ALA A 212 -15.51 -0.80 -15.94
CA ALA A 212 -14.74 -2.03 -15.75
C ALA A 212 -15.20 -2.68 -14.44
N GLN A 213 -16.06 -3.69 -14.51
CA GLN A 213 -16.73 -4.29 -13.35
C GLN A 213 -17.24 -5.71 -13.62
N TRP A 214 -17.57 -6.42 -12.55
CA TRP A 214 -18.42 -7.62 -12.57
C TRP A 214 -19.84 -7.22 -12.22
N THR A 215 -20.80 -7.81 -12.91
CA THR A 215 -22.25 -7.62 -12.72
C THR A 215 -23.00 -8.85 -13.22
N GLY A 216 -24.27 -9.00 -12.83
CA GLY A 216 -25.07 -10.17 -13.15
C GLY A 216 -24.68 -11.39 -12.30
N THR A 217 -24.87 -12.60 -12.81
CA THR A 217 -24.77 -13.84 -12.03
C THR A 217 -23.69 -14.76 -12.56
N ASP A 218 -22.75 -15.13 -11.71
CA ASP A 218 -21.84 -16.27 -11.88
C ASP A 218 -21.58 -16.94 -10.52
N THR A 219 -22.37 -17.93 -10.19
CA THR A 219 -22.30 -18.65 -8.91
C THR A 219 -21.29 -19.80 -8.91
N THR A 220 -20.52 -19.97 -10.00
CA THR A 220 -19.38 -20.87 -10.05
C THR A 220 -18.16 -20.20 -9.44
N LEU A 221 -17.53 -20.80 -8.44
CA LEU A 221 -16.30 -20.25 -7.87
C LEU A 221 -15.19 -20.28 -8.95
N LYS A 222 -14.66 -19.11 -9.26
CA LYS A 222 -13.60 -18.92 -10.25
C LYS A 222 -12.48 -18.07 -9.67
N THR A 223 -11.26 -18.36 -10.12
CA THR A 223 -10.10 -17.51 -9.85
C THR A 223 -10.02 -16.39 -10.88
N TYR A 224 -10.04 -15.16 -10.42
CA TYR A 224 -9.86 -13.96 -11.24
C TYR A 224 -8.43 -13.46 -11.07
N THR A 225 -7.80 -13.08 -12.18
CA THR A 225 -6.40 -12.64 -12.21
C THR A 225 -6.22 -11.42 -13.10
N TYR A 226 -5.39 -10.48 -12.67
CA TYR A 226 -5.00 -9.32 -13.47
C TYR A 226 -3.52 -8.98 -13.31
N PRO A 227 -2.77 -8.72 -14.42
CA PRO A 227 -1.36 -8.34 -14.36
C PRO A 227 -1.20 -6.91 -13.85
N LEU A 228 -0.23 -6.71 -12.97
CA LEU A 228 0.07 -5.42 -12.34
C LEU A 228 1.33 -4.76 -12.91
N ASN A 229 1.73 -5.09 -14.14
CA ASN A 229 2.97 -4.61 -14.75
C ASN A 229 3.09 -3.07 -14.80
N ALA A 230 1.97 -2.36 -14.91
CA ALA A 230 1.95 -0.89 -14.85
C ALA A 230 2.31 -0.33 -13.46
N LEU A 231 2.28 -1.17 -12.42
CA LEU A 231 2.54 -0.80 -11.03
C LEU A 231 3.89 -1.35 -10.51
N ASN A 232 4.69 -1.99 -11.35
CA ASN A 232 5.92 -2.69 -10.95
C ASN A 232 7.06 -1.79 -10.41
N SER A 233 6.94 -0.47 -10.53
CA SER A 233 7.87 0.51 -9.94
C SER A 233 7.38 1.13 -8.64
N GLN A 234 6.15 0.82 -8.23
CA GLN A 234 5.51 1.45 -7.08
C GLN A 234 5.96 0.80 -5.76
N THR A 235 6.33 1.62 -4.80
CA THR A 235 6.74 1.16 -3.46
C THR A 235 5.57 1.03 -2.50
N ASN A 236 4.41 1.58 -2.87
CA ASN A 236 3.21 1.61 -2.05
C ASN A 236 1.99 1.42 -2.95
N VAL A 237 1.43 0.22 -2.93
CA VAL A 237 0.20 -0.10 -3.67
C VAL A 237 -0.79 -0.74 -2.71
N ILE A 238 -1.96 -0.14 -2.62
CA ILE A 238 -3.08 -0.67 -1.84
C ILE A 238 -4.20 -1.00 -2.83
N PHE A 239 -4.86 -2.12 -2.66
CA PHE A 239 -6.03 -2.51 -3.44
C PHE A 239 -7.28 -2.45 -2.57
N ARG A 240 -8.41 -2.09 -3.16
CA ARG A 240 -9.70 -2.30 -2.52
C ARG A 240 -10.70 -2.91 -3.49
N ILE A 241 -11.52 -3.82 -2.96
CA ILE A 241 -12.64 -4.38 -3.69
C ILE A 241 -13.88 -3.61 -3.26
N VAL A 242 -14.56 -3.05 -4.25
CA VAL A 242 -15.74 -2.20 -4.08
C VAL A 242 -16.98 -3.02 -4.43
N PHE A 243 -17.95 -3.03 -3.56
CA PHE A 243 -19.31 -3.47 -3.84
C PHE A 243 -20.21 -2.25 -3.86
N HIS A 244 -21.05 -2.10 -4.87
CA HIS A 244 -21.97 -0.99 -5.01
C HIS A 244 -23.32 -1.49 -5.52
N SER A 245 -24.38 -1.29 -4.71
CA SER A 245 -25.77 -1.62 -5.06
C SER A 245 -26.62 -0.36 -5.20
N ASP A 246 -27.62 -0.44 -6.06
CA ASP A 246 -28.61 0.62 -6.25
C ASP A 246 -29.76 0.55 -5.22
N GLU A 247 -30.91 1.12 -5.53
CA GLU A 247 -32.02 1.30 -4.60
C GLU A 247 -33.01 0.12 -4.54
N SER A 248 -32.80 -0.94 -5.35
CA SER A 248 -33.76 -2.05 -5.44
C SER A 248 -33.21 -3.33 -6.04
N ALA A 249 -33.98 -4.42 -6.00
CA ALA A 249 -33.76 -5.69 -6.69
C ALA A 249 -32.49 -6.45 -6.25
N ASN A 250 -32.18 -6.46 -4.96
CA ASN A 250 -31.02 -7.14 -4.38
C ASN A 250 -31.03 -8.66 -4.58
N GLN A 251 -29.85 -9.23 -4.76
CA GLN A 251 -29.58 -10.65 -4.97
C GLN A 251 -28.70 -11.23 -3.85
N LEU A 252 -28.13 -12.43 -4.07
CA LEU A 252 -27.35 -13.11 -3.03
C LEU A 252 -25.95 -12.50 -2.79
N GLY A 253 -25.45 -11.67 -3.69
CA GLY A 253 -24.22 -10.89 -3.50
C GLY A 253 -22.94 -11.58 -3.92
N VAL A 254 -21.86 -11.34 -3.19
CA VAL A 254 -20.50 -11.71 -3.59
C VAL A 254 -19.82 -12.50 -2.48
N ASN A 255 -19.06 -13.53 -2.86
CA ASN A 255 -18.09 -14.19 -2.00
C ASN A 255 -16.70 -14.03 -2.60
N ILE A 256 -15.71 -13.66 -1.78
CA ILE A 256 -14.30 -13.55 -2.14
C ILE A 256 -13.47 -14.38 -1.17
N ASP A 257 -12.49 -15.10 -1.74
CA ASP A 257 -11.55 -15.94 -1.00
C ASP A 257 -10.15 -15.87 -1.64
N ASN A 258 -9.13 -16.38 -0.95
CA ASN A 258 -7.79 -16.64 -1.48
C ASN A 258 -7.13 -15.41 -2.15
N PHE A 259 -7.27 -14.22 -1.55
CA PHE A 259 -6.64 -13.01 -2.08
C PHE A 259 -5.10 -13.12 -2.03
N VAL A 260 -4.43 -12.82 -3.15
CA VAL A 260 -2.97 -12.87 -3.22
C VAL A 260 -2.42 -11.87 -4.24
N ILE A 261 -1.31 -11.26 -3.91
CA ILE A 261 -0.43 -10.59 -4.87
C ILE A 261 0.74 -11.54 -5.13
N THR A 262 0.88 -11.99 -6.37
CA THR A 262 1.98 -12.89 -6.79
C THR A 262 2.99 -12.14 -7.65
N GLY A 263 4.11 -12.79 -7.94
CA GLY A 263 5.19 -12.32 -8.79
C GLY A 263 6.51 -12.91 -8.31
N THR A 264 7.54 -12.77 -9.12
CA THR A 264 8.89 -13.20 -8.74
C THR A 264 9.59 -12.02 -8.09
N LEU A 265 10.00 -12.15 -6.83
CA LEU A 265 10.88 -11.16 -6.23
C LEU A 265 12.16 -11.13 -7.06
N SER A 266 12.38 -10.05 -7.75
CA SER A 266 13.65 -9.77 -8.39
C SER A 266 14.65 -9.62 -7.24
N ASN A 267 15.51 -10.63 -7.04
CA ASN A 267 16.87 -10.30 -6.66
C ASN A 267 17.41 -9.51 -7.87
N GLN A 268 17.18 -8.23 -7.90
CA GLN A 268 18.11 -7.37 -8.58
C GLN A 268 19.42 -7.67 -7.85
N ASN A 269 20.21 -8.60 -8.40
CA ASN A 269 21.65 -8.44 -8.34
C ASN A 269 21.82 -7.03 -8.88
N PHE A 270 21.88 -6.09 -7.99
CA PHE A 270 22.48 -4.81 -8.26
C PHE A 270 23.93 -5.19 -8.53
N GLU A 271 24.12 -5.74 -9.73
CA GLU A 271 25.42 -5.64 -10.31
C GLU A 271 25.64 -4.13 -10.34
N LEU A 272 26.38 -3.68 -9.37
CA LEU A 272 27.13 -2.46 -9.50
C LEU A 272 28.02 -2.68 -10.73
N GLN A 273 27.36 -2.75 -11.89
CA GLN A 273 27.88 -3.24 -13.20
C GLN A 273 29.08 -2.42 -13.64
N ASN A 274 29.20 -1.24 -13.08
CA ASN A 274 30.26 -0.29 -13.43
C ASN A 274 31.36 -0.16 -12.39
N ILE A 275 31.32 -0.91 -11.27
CA ILE A 275 32.43 -0.91 -10.32
C ILE A 275 33.56 -1.81 -10.82
N VAL A 276 34.67 -1.19 -11.12
CA VAL A 276 35.89 -1.84 -11.55
C VAL A 276 36.98 -1.62 -10.48
N LEU A 277 37.64 -2.69 -10.11
CA LEU A 277 38.80 -2.64 -9.20
C LEU A 277 40.07 -2.95 -9.99
N TYR A 278 41.03 -2.01 -9.97
CA TYR A 278 42.28 -2.14 -10.71
C TYR A 278 43.46 -1.48 -10.01
N PRO A 279 44.70 -1.95 -10.28
CA PRO A 279 45.01 -3.22 -10.93
C PRO A 279 44.59 -4.41 -10.06
N ASN A 280 44.23 -5.52 -10.66
CA ASN A 280 43.95 -6.77 -9.97
C ASN A 280 44.57 -7.93 -10.79
N PRO A 281 45.66 -8.56 -10.35
CA PRO A 281 46.35 -8.43 -9.06
C PRO A 281 47.11 -7.10 -8.82
N SER A 282 47.45 -6.81 -7.54
CA SER A 282 48.18 -5.61 -7.12
C SER A 282 49.12 -5.91 -5.96
N LYS A 283 50.17 -5.11 -5.82
CA LYS A 283 51.12 -5.15 -4.65
C LYS A 283 50.55 -4.49 -3.38
N GLY A 284 49.28 -4.07 -3.38
CA GLY A 284 48.59 -3.54 -2.21
C GLY A 284 47.73 -2.31 -2.45
N ILE A 285 47.94 -1.56 -3.54
CA ILE A 285 47.11 -0.41 -3.89
C ILE A 285 46.10 -0.81 -4.99
N PHE A 286 44.82 -0.58 -4.75
CA PHE A 286 43.73 -0.80 -5.69
C PHE A 286 42.95 0.49 -5.86
N ASN A 287 42.52 0.80 -7.05
CA ASN A 287 41.55 1.85 -7.32
C ASN A 287 40.17 1.20 -7.52
N ILE A 288 39.18 1.77 -6.93
CA ILE A 288 37.78 1.37 -7.07
C ILE A 288 37.08 2.46 -7.87
N ALA A 289 36.78 2.21 -9.14
CA ALA A 289 35.99 3.10 -9.96
C ALA A 289 34.51 2.87 -9.66
N LEU A 290 33.84 3.87 -9.08
CA LEU A 290 32.46 3.80 -8.59
C LEU A 290 31.43 4.31 -9.61
N GLY A 291 31.89 4.99 -10.69
CA GLY A 291 30.99 5.64 -11.63
C GLY A 291 30.14 6.74 -10.95
N THR A 292 28.82 6.60 -11.02
CA THR A 292 27.87 7.53 -10.38
C THR A 292 27.40 7.08 -8.98
N ILE A 293 28.03 6.02 -8.42
CA ILE A 293 27.60 5.41 -7.18
C ILE A 293 28.27 6.11 -5.99
N GLU A 294 27.48 6.50 -5.01
CA GLU A 294 27.96 6.97 -3.71
C GLU A 294 27.82 5.84 -2.68
N PRO A 295 28.92 5.16 -2.32
CA PRO A 295 28.85 4.08 -1.36
C PRO A 295 28.64 4.63 0.06
N SER A 296 27.81 3.93 0.84
CA SER A 296 27.68 4.18 2.29
C SER A 296 28.81 3.51 3.08
N THR A 297 29.27 2.33 2.61
CA THR A 297 30.41 1.63 3.20
C THR A 297 31.18 0.83 2.14
N ILE A 298 32.49 0.74 2.34
CA ILE A 298 33.37 -0.23 1.67
C ILE A 298 34.12 -1.01 2.74
N ASP A 299 33.93 -2.32 2.78
CA ASP A 299 34.58 -3.23 3.71
C ASP A 299 35.40 -4.27 2.93
N VAL A 300 36.59 -4.60 3.42
CA VAL A 300 37.42 -5.64 2.84
C VAL A 300 37.58 -6.77 3.84
N TYR A 301 37.32 -7.98 3.38
CA TYR A 301 37.36 -9.21 4.16
C TYR A 301 38.49 -10.11 3.66
N ASP A 302 39.17 -10.79 4.56
CA ASP A 302 40.02 -11.93 4.22
C ASP A 302 39.16 -13.19 3.93
N VAL A 303 39.82 -14.28 3.57
CA VAL A 303 39.17 -15.57 3.27
C VAL A 303 38.47 -16.21 4.48
N THR A 304 38.73 -15.75 5.70
CA THR A 304 38.05 -16.20 6.92
C THR A 304 36.83 -15.37 7.28
N GLY A 305 36.57 -14.30 6.54
CA GLY A 305 35.48 -13.36 6.79
C GLY A 305 35.83 -12.24 7.79
N LYS A 306 37.10 -12.10 8.19
CA LYS A 306 37.54 -11.03 9.05
C LYS A 306 37.73 -9.73 8.26
N ILE A 307 37.20 -8.61 8.76
CA ILE A 307 37.43 -7.29 8.19
C ILE A 307 38.88 -6.88 8.39
N VAL A 308 39.59 -6.59 7.30
CA VAL A 308 40.98 -6.13 7.29
C VAL A 308 41.10 -4.65 6.93
N TRP A 309 40.09 -4.08 6.34
CA TRP A 309 39.97 -2.66 6.01
C TRP A 309 38.49 -2.26 5.92
N SER A 310 38.14 -1.04 6.37
CA SER A 310 36.79 -0.51 6.30
C SER A 310 36.83 1.01 6.18
N ARG A 311 35.91 1.57 5.39
CA ARG A 311 35.65 3.00 5.28
C ARG A 311 34.18 3.29 5.19
N LYS A 312 33.72 4.30 5.93
CA LYS A 312 32.35 4.83 5.93
C LYS A 312 32.40 6.31 5.57
N ASP A 313 31.26 6.84 5.17
CA ASP A 313 31.08 8.27 4.87
C ASP A 313 32.00 8.78 3.76
N PHE A 314 31.61 8.52 2.53
CA PHE A 314 32.34 8.95 1.33
C PHE A 314 31.78 10.27 0.83
N THR A 315 32.61 11.31 0.79
CA THR A 315 32.44 12.41 -0.14
C THR A 315 33.20 12.04 -1.43
N VAL A 316 32.49 11.59 -2.44
CA VAL A 316 33.12 11.19 -3.72
C VAL A 316 33.42 12.42 -4.52
N SER A 317 34.66 12.87 -4.54
CA SER A 317 35.09 14.01 -5.35
C SER A 317 35.52 13.67 -6.79
N ASN A 318 35.77 12.38 -7.12
CA ASN A 318 36.27 11.96 -8.44
C ASN A 318 35.79 10.59 -8.93
N SER A 319 34.67 10.06 -8.47
CA SER A 319 34.15 8.73 -8.86
C SER A 319 35.10 7.56 -8.60
N GLU A 320 36.18 7.77 -7.85
CA GLU A 320 37.19 6.75 -7.51
C GLU A 320 37.54 6.77 -6.03
N VAL A 321 37.81 5.58 -5.49
CA VAL A 321 38.30 5.38 -4.13
C VAL A 321 39.59 4.58 -4.17
N VAL A 322 40.67 5.09 -3.55
CA VAL A 322 41.89 4.34 -3.37
C VAL A 322 41.78 3.44 -2.15
N LEU A 323 42.00 2.16 -2.36
CA LEU A 323 42.06 1.12 -1.35
C LEU A 323 43.51 0.73 -1.13
N ASP A 324 44.06 1.07 0.04
CA ASP A 324 45.42 0.71 0.43
C ASP A 324 45.42 -0.50 1.37
N LEU A 325 45.85 -1.64 0.86
CA LEU A 325 46.06 -2.88 1.57
C LEU A 325 47.54 -3.19 1.75
N SER A 326 48.47 -2.22 1.55
CA SER A 326 49.91 -2.43 1.71
C SER A 326 50.30 -3.07 3.05
N PRO A 327 49.65 -2.71 4.17
CA PRO A 327 49.96 -3.32 5.48
C PRO A 327 49.44 -4.75 5.67
N VAL A 328 48.60 -5.26 4.74
CA VAL A 328 47.96 -6.57 4.87
C VAL A 328 48.80 -7.66 4.19
N ALA A 329 48.70 -8.92 4.60
CA ALA A 329 49.43 -10.03 3.99
C ALA A 329 49.05 -10.25 2.52
N GLN A 330 49.90 -10.95 1.76
CA GLN A 330 49.56 -11.41 0.41
C GLN A 330 48.43 -12.43 0.49
N GLY A 331 47.50 -12.38 -0.48
CA GLY A 331 46.35 -13.28 -0.48
C GLY A 331 45.15 -12.82 -1.30
N ILE A 332 44.04 -13.56 -1.17
CA ILE A 332 42.77 -13.24 -1.77
C ILE A 332 41.92 -12.48 -0.77
N TYR A 333 41.30 -11.41 -1.19
CA TYR A 333 40.39 -10.57 -0.42
C TYR A 333 39.06 -10.33 -1.13
N PHE A 334 38.03 -10.05 -0.35
CA PHE A 334 36.70 -9.75 -0.84
C PHE A 334 36.30 -8.33 -0.46
N VAL A 335 36.11 -7.48 -1.43
CA VAL A 335 35.70 -6.08 -1.24
C VAL A 335 34.18 -6.00 -1.36
N LYS A 336 33.51 -5.75 -0.24
CA LYS A 336 32.08 -5.50 -0.17
C LYS A 336 31.83 -3.99 -0.26
N ILE A 337 31.05 -3.57 -1.24
CA ILE A 337 30.65 -2.18 -1.46
C ILE A 337 29.15 -2.10 -1.25
N SER A 338 28.73 -1.24 -0.32
CA SER A 338 27.32 -1.06 0.04
C SER A 338 26.87 0.35 -0.33
N ALA A 339 25.70 0.46 -0.96
CA ALA A 339 25.04 1.72 -1.32
C ALA A 339 23.51 1.51 -1.34
N ASN A 340 22.74 2.45 -0.84
CA ASN A 340 21.26 2.44 -0.92
C ASN A 340 20.61 1.11 -0.47
N ASN A 341 21.02 0.57 0.69
CA ASN A 341 20.61 -0.72 1.23
C ASN A 341 20.94 -1.95 0.37
N GLN A 342 21.85 -1.81 -0.60
CA GLN A 342 22.32 -2.87 -1.47
C GLN A 342 23.82 -3.07 -1.31
N SER A 343 24.36 -4.22 -1.71
CA SER A 343 25.79 -4.44 -1.69
C SER A 343 26.24 -5.37 -2.81
N THR A 344 27.47 -5.15 -3.28
CA THR A 344 28.19 -6.08 -4.18
C THR A 344 29.49 -6.51 -3.55
N VAL A 345 30.00 -7.68 -3.95
CA VAL A 345 31.29 -8.20 -3.51
C VAL A 345 32.17 -8.48 -4.73
N LYS A 346 33.36 -7.93 -4.74
CA LYS A 346 34.38 -8.16 -5.77
C LYS A 346 35.61 -8.83 -5.16
N ARG A 347 36.17 -9.82 -5.84
CA ARG A 347 37.40 -10.50 -5.43
C ARG A 347 38.62 -9.75 -5.94
N ILE A 348 39.58 -9.53 -5.08
CA ILE A 348 40.89 -8.98 -5.43
C ILE A 348 42.03 -9.91 -4.98
N ILE A 349 43.21 -9.78 -5.61
CA ILE A 349 44.40 -10.56 -5.31
C ILE A 349 45.51 -9.58 -4.99
N LYS A 350 46.06 -9.70 -3.78
CA LYS A 350 47.28 -9.00 -3.36
C LYS A 350 48.49 -9.90 -3.51
N GLU A 351 49.50 -9.45 -4.27
CA GLU A 351 50.79 -10.09 -4.46
C GLU A 351 51.87 -9.52 -3.52
#